data_3aa0431e408e3ac39480e482bf2ec760
#
_entry.id   3aa0431e408e3ac39480e482bf2ec760
#
_cell.length_a   1.000
_cell.length_b   1.000
_cell.length_c   1.000
_cell.angle_alpha   90.00
_cell.angle_beta   90.00
_cell.angle_gamma   90.00
#
_symmetry.space_group_name_H-M   'P 1'
#
loop_
_entity.id
_entity.type
_entity.pdbx_description
1 polymer ?
#
loop_
_entity_poly.entity_id
_entity_poly.type
_entity_poly.pdbx_seq_one_letter_code
_entity_poly.pdbx_strand_id
1 'polypeptide(L)'
;MMIITEKRHELILEELSHKDFLTLQELIDRTGCSASTIRRDLSKLQQLGKLQRVHGGAMLKENRMVEANLTEKLATNLDEKKMIAKIAANQINDNECLFIDAGSSTLELIKYIQAKDIIVVTNGLTHVETLLKKGIKTIMLGGQVKENTLATIGSSAMEILRRYCFDKAFIGMNGLDIELGLTTPDEQEALVKQTAMSLANQSFVLIDHSKFNKVYFARVPLLESTTIITSEKALNQESLKEYQQKYHFIGGTL
;
A
#
# COMPACT_ATOMS: atom_id res chain seq x y z
N MET A 1 -6.41 -22.00 32.52
CA MET A 1 -7.73 -21.36 32.40
C MET A 1 -8.21 -21.52 30.99
N MET A 2 -9.36 -22.15 30.76
CA MET A 2 -9.84 -22.46 29.40
C MET A 2 -10.37 -21.19 28.76
N ILE A 3 -9.75 -20.74 27.65
CA ILE A 3 -10.22 -19.55 26.91
C ILE A 3 -11.57 -19.89 26.29
N ILE A 4 -12.60 -19.05 26.51
CA ILE A 4 -13.92 -19.23 25.87
C ILE A 4 -13.81 -19.07 24.36
N THR A 5 -14.68 -19.75 23.62
CA THR A 5 -14.59 -19.86 22.15
C THR A 5 -14.51 -18.52 21.43
N GLU A 6 -15.32 -17.53 21.83
CA GLU A 6 -15.35 -16.20 21.22
C GLU A 6 -14.00 -15.49 21.38
N LYS A 7 -13.48 -15.46 22.60
CA LYS A 7 -12.20 -14.82 22.91
C LYS A 7 -11.01 -15.52 22.24
N ARG A 8 -11.12 -16.84 22.04
CA ARG A 8 -10.12 -17.62 21.30
C ARG A 8 -10.17 -17.33 19.81
N HIS A 9 -11.36 -17.15 19.23
CA HIS A 9 -11.54 -16.74 17.85
C HIS A 9 -10.94 -15.36 17.62
N GLU A 10 -11.17 -14.40 18.53
CA GLU A 10 -10.57 -13.07 18.47
C GLU A 10 -9.04 -13.15 18.50
N LEU A 11 -8.48 -13.92 19.43
CA LEU A 11 -7.04 -14.12 19.53
C LEU A 11 -6.45 -14.73 18.25
N ILE A 12 -7.09 -15.74 17.65
CA ILE A 12 -6.64 -16.36 16.41
C ILE A 12 -6.61 -15.31 15.26
N LEU A 13 -7.64 -14.48 15.15
CA LEU A 13 -7.73 -13.46 14.10
C LEU A 13 -6.74 -12.31 14.34
N GLU A 14 -6.54 -11.91 15.59
CA GLU A 14 -5.54 -10.91 15.99
C GLU A 14 -4.12 -11.38 15.63
N GLU A 15 -3.77 -12.59 16.01
CA GLU A 15 -2.47 -13.17 15.69
C GLU A 15 -2.23 -13.32 14.17
N LEU A 16 -3.26 -13.68 13.42
CA LEU A 16 -3.21 -13.71 11.97
C LEU A 16 -3.15 -12.32 11.34
N SER A 17 -3.58 -11.26 12.03
CA SER A 17 -3.43 -9.89 11.54
C SER A 17 -1.98 -9.38 11.61
N HIS A 18 -1.19 -9.95 12.51
CA HIS A 18 0.23 -9.63 12.68
C HIS A 18 1.17 -10.51 11.86
N LYS A 19 0.67 -11.67 11.39
CA LYS A 19 1.45 -12.63 10.62
C LYS A 19 0.56 -13.26 9.55
N ASP A 20 0.88 -13.05 8.30
CA ASP A 20 0.07 -13.48 7.14
C ASP A 20 -0.32 -14.96 7.18
N PHE A 21 0.51 -15.82 7.79
CA PHE A 21 0.25 -17.25 7.97
C PHE A 21 0.68 -17.71 9.35
N LEU A 22 -0.14 -18.52 9.99
CA LEU A 22 0.19 -19.24 11.23
C LEU A 22 -0.01 -20.74 11.05
N THR A 23 0.99 -21.49 11.47
CA THR A 23 0.90 -22.96 11.52
C THR A 23 -0.06 -23.40 12.61
N LEU A 24 -0.58 -24.62 12.49
CA LEU A 24 -1.40 -25.24 13.54
C LEU A 24 -0.66 -25.29 14.88
N GLN A 25 0.66 -25.56 14.85
CA GLN A 25 1.48 -25.62 16.06
C GLN A 25 1.60 -24.27 16.75
N GLU A 26 1.89 -23.20 15.99
CA GLU A 26 1.95 -21.83 16.54
C GLU A 26 0.63 -21.42 17.18
N LEU A 27 -0.51 -21.78 16.56
CA LEU A 27 -1.83 -21.50 17.14
C LEU A 27 -2.10 -22.29 18.42
N ILE A 28 -1.63 -23.54 18.52
CA ILE A 28 -1.69 -24.34 19.73
C ILE A 28 -0.88 -23.69 20.85
N ASP A 29 0.36 -23.30 20.54
CA ASP A 29 1.29 -22.71 21.52
C ASP A 29 0.77 -21.36 22.06
N ARG A 30 0.17 -20.53 21.21
CA ARG A 30 -0.37 -19.21 21.58
C ARG A 30 -1.70 -19.28 22.34
N THR A 31 -2.54 -20.26 22.00
CA THR A 31 -3.88 -20.40 22.63
C THR A 31 -3.89 -21.34 23.82
N GLY A 32 -2.88 -22.21 23.95
CA GLY A 32 -2.85 -23.29 24.95
C GLY A 32 -3.92 -24.36 24.74
N CYS A 33 -4.53 -24.44 23.55
CA CYS A 33 -5.62 -25.37 23.26
C CYS A 33 -5.14 -26.58 22.47
N SER A 34 -5.92 -27.68 22.51
CA SER A 34 -5.59 -28.88 21.76
C SER A 34 -5.69 -28.68 20.24
N ALA A 35 -4.93 -29.47 19.46
CA ALA A 35 -4.99 -29.45 18.00
C ALA A 35 -6.41 -29.68 17.44
N SER A 36 -7.21 -30.51 18.10
CA SER A 36 -8.60 -30.77 17.68
C SER A 36 -9.50 -29.55 17.90
N THR A 37 -9.29 -28.82 18.98
CA THR A 37 -10.01 -27.59 19.27
C THR A 37 -9.66 -26.52 18.21
N ILE A 38 -8.38 -26.29 17.97
CA ILE A 38 -7.93 -25.29 16.97
C ILE A 38 -8.43 -25.64 15.57
N ARG A 39 -8.35 -26.92 15.13
CA ARG A 39 -8.91 -27.33 13.84
C ARG A 39 -10.40 -27.05 13.70
N ARG A 40 -11.18 -27.21 14.78
CA ARG A 40 -12.62 -26.91 14.79
C ARG A 40 -12.84 -25.39 14.70
N ASP A 41 -12.09 -24.60 15.45
CA ASP A 41 -12.17 -23.16 15.41
C ASP A 41 -11.80 -22.60 14.03
N LEU A 42 -10.71 -23.07 13.44
CA LEU A 42 -10.31 -22.69 12.08
C LEU A 42 -11.38 -23.04 11.05
N SER A 43 -12.01 -24.23 11.18
CA SER A 43 -13.11 -24.62 10.29
C SER A 43 -14.32 -23.69 10.44
N LYS A 44 -14.65 -23.30 11.67
CA LYS A 44 -15.75 -22.38 11.95
C LYS A 44 -15.46 -20.97 11.42
N LEU A 45 -14.25 -20.45 11.66
CA LEU A 45 -13.82 -19.14 11.17
C LEU A 45 -13.75 -19.10 9.63
N GLN A 46 -13.35 -20.21 8.98
CA GLN A 46 -13.40 -20.33 7.53
C GLN A 46 -14.85 -20.31 7.01
N GLN A 47 -15.78 -21.04 7.64
CA GLN A 47 -17.19 -20.99 7.28
C GLN A 47 -17.80 -19.59 7.42
N LEU A 48 -17.34 -18.82 8.42
CA LEU A 48 -17.70 -17.42 8.62
C LEU A 48 -16.98 -16.46 7.66
N GLY A 49 -16.12 -16.98 6.76
CA GLY A 49 -15.39 -16.18 5.79
C GLY A 49 -14.29 -15.30 6.38
N LYS A 50 -13.90 -15.51 7.64
CA LYS A 50 -12.92 -14.67 8.36
C LYS A 50 -11.46 -15.07 8.11
N LEU A 51 -11.21 -16.33 7.76
CA LEU A 51 -9.88 -16.84 7.40
C LEU A 51 -9.98 -17.92 6.33
N GLN A 52 -8.85 -18.27 5.76
CA GLN A 52 -8.67 -19.41 4.87
C GLN A 52 -7.75 -20.43 5.53
N ARG A 53 -8.17 -21.70 5.55
CA ARG A 53 -7.30 -22.79 5.95
C ARG A 53 -6.43 -23.19 4.76
N VAL A 54 -5.16 -23.39 5.02
CA VAL A 54 -4.17 -23.89 4.07
C VAL A 54 -3.47 -25.11 4.66
N HIS A 55 -2.66 -25.81 3.86
CA HIS A 55 -1.96 -26.99 4.35
C HIS A 55 -1.05 -26.64 5.54
N GLY A 56 -1.32 -27.24 6.69
CA GLY A 56 -0.53 -27.03 7.91
C GLY A 56 -0.92 -25.83 8.79
N GLY A 57 -1.91 -24.98 8.39
CA GLY A 57 -2.26 -23.80 9.18
C GLY A 57 -3.46 -23.01 8.67
N ALA A 58 -3.41 -21.73 8.91
CA ALA A 58 -4.42 -20.76 8.45
C ALA A 58 -3.79 -19.42 8.10
N MET A 59 -4.48 -18.67 7.24
CA MET A 59 -4.20 -17.29 6.88
C MET A 59 -5.49 -16.46 6.92
N LEU A 60 -5.40 -15.15 7.12
CA LEU A 60 -6.58 -14.32 6.96
C LEU A 60 -7.12 -14.47 5.54
N LYS A 61 -8.43 -14.55 5.42
CA LYS A 61 -9.04 -14.42 4.09
C LYS A 61 -8.85 -12.97 3.65
N GLU A 62 -8.01 -12.76 2.66
CA GLU A 62 -7.84 -11.44 2.07
C GLU A 62 -9.20 -10.94 1.55
N ASN A 63 -9.74 -9.95 2.22
CA ASN A 63 -10.87 -9.25 1.69
C ASN A 63 -10.35 -8.17 0.73
N ARG A 64 -10.46 -8.46 -0.55
CA ARG A 64 -9.96 -7.59 -1.63
C ARG A 64 -10.52 -6.17 -1.62
N MET A 65 -11.59 -5.94 -0.85
CA MET A 65 -12.25 -4.63 -0.72
C MET A 65 -11.93 -3.91 0.60
N VAL A 66 -11.28 -4.60 1.56
CA VAL A 66 -10.92 -3.98 2.85
C VAL A 66 -9.58 -3.28 2.73
N GLU A 67 -9.57 -2.04 3.12
CA GLU A 67 -8.39 -1.20 3.18
C GLU A 67 -8.10 -0.78 4.62
N ALA A 68 -6.88 -1.01 5.09
CA ALA A 68 -6.41 -0.48 6.36
C ALA A 68 -6.47 1.06 6.34
N ASN A 69 -6.83 1.65 7.46
CA ASN A 69 -6.89 3.11 7.57
C ASN A 69 -5.48 3.74 7.48
N LEU A 70 -5.42 5.04 7.21
CA LEU A 70 -4.15 5.75 7.04
C LEU A 70 -3.27 5.67 8.30
N THR A 71 -3.85 5.73 9.50
CA THR A 71 -3.12 5.68 10.77
C THR A 71 -2.41 4.33 10.94
N GLU A 72 -3.09 3.23 10.68
CA GLU A 72 -2.50 1.88 10.69
C GLU A 72 -1.37 1.76 9.66
N LYS A 73 -1.61 2.25 8.44
CA LYS A 73 -0.60 2.25 7.37
C LYS A 73 0.64 3.07 7.75
N LEU A 74 0.49 4.20 8.45
CA LEU A 74 1.60 5.04 8.90
C LEU A 74 2.48 4.34 9.94
N ALA A 75 1.89 3.53 10.82
CA ALA A 75 2.62 2.80 11.85
C ALA A 75 3.34 1.54 11.31
N THR A 76 2.87 0.99 10.18
CA THR A 76 3.39 -0.27 9.63
C THR A 76 4.59 -0.03 8.72
N ASN A 77 5.66 -0.83 8.86
CA ASN A 77 6.88 -0.81 8.02
C ASN A 77 7.52 0.57 7.87
N LEU A 78 7.52 1.38 8.95
CA LEU A 78 7.93 2.79 8.90
C LEU A 78 9.37 2.96 8.41
N ASP A 79 10.32 2.14 8.88
CA ASP A 79 11.73 2.30 8.49
C ASP A 79 11.95 1.96 7.01
N GLU A 80 11.24 0.98 6.51
CA GLU A 80 11.25 0.65 5.08
C GLU A 80 10.64 1.78 4.23
N LYS A 81 9.54 2.38 4.68
CA LYS A 81 8.94 3.54 4.01
C LYS A 81 9.87 4.75 4.00
N LYS A 82 10.62 5.00 5.09
CA LYS A 82 11.64 6.06 5.12
C LYS A 82 12.73 5.84 4.07
N MET A 83 13.19 4.59 3.90
CA MET A 83 14.18 4.25 2.87
C MET A 83 13.61 4.47 1.47
N ILE A 84 12.43 3.94 1.19
CA ILE A 84 11.70 4.12 -0.08
C ILE A 84 11.50 5.61 -0.38
N ALA A 85 11.09 6.38 0.62
CA ALA A 85 10.86 7.83 0.52
C ALA A 85 12.12 8.60 0.15
N LYS A 86 13.29 8.27 0.73
CA LYS A 86 14.57 8.90 0.39
C LYS A 86 14.98 8.58 -1.05
N ILE A 87 14.84 7.32 -1.48
CA ILE A 87 15.12 6.92 -2.87
C ILE A 87 14.21 7.69 -3.84
N ALA A 88 12.92 7.78 -3.51
CA ALA A 88 11.94 8.52 -4.33
C ALA A 88 12.23 10.03 -4.36
N ALA A 89 12.64 10.63 -3.24
CA ALA A 89 13.01 12.04 -3.18
C ALA A 89 14.20 12.38 -4.08
N ASN A 90 15.17 11.47 -4.22
CA ASN A 90 16.32 11.64 -5.11
C ASN A 90 15.93 11.60 -6.60
N GLN A 91 14.72 11.22 -6.94
CA GLN A 91 14.20 11.27 -8.32
C GLN A 91 13.59 12.63 -8.66
N ILE A 92 13.46 13.56 -7.70
CA ILE A 92 12.83 14.88 -7.90
C ILE A 92 13.91 15.90 -8.20
N ASN A 93 13.73 16.66 -9.30
CA ASN A 93 14.62 17.75 -9.66
C ASN A 93 13.94 19.11 -9.41
N ASP A 94 14.73 20.17 -9.40
CA ASP A 94 14.23 21.54 -9.31
C ASP A 94 13.34 21.88 -10.51
N ASN A 95 12.36 22.76 -10.29
CA ASN A 95 11.42 23.28 -11.29
C ASN A 95 10.47 22.24 -11.91
N GLU A 96 10.25 21.10 -11.27
CA GLU A 96 9.33 20.06 -11.75
C GLU A 96 7.89 20.26 -11.25
N CYS A 97 6.94 19.82 -12.08
CA CYS A 97 5.53 19.68 -11.72
C CYS A 97 5.23 18.23 -11.38
N LEU A 98 4.80 17.98 -10.15
CA LEU A 98 4.65 16.63 -9.60
C LEU A 98 3.20 16.31 -9.26
N PHE A 99 2.82 15.04 -9.42
CA PHE A 99 1.67 14.48 -8.73
C PHE A 99 2.15 13.60 -7.56
N ILE A 100 1.62 13.83 -6.36
CA ILE A 100 1.88 12.99 -5.19
C ILE A 100 0.55 12.44 -4.66
N ASP A 101 0.37 11.13 -4.83
CA ASP A 101 -0.84 10.39 -4.45
C ASP A 101 -1.04 10.32 -2.94
N ALA A 102 -2.28 10.25 -2.48
CA ALA A 102 -2.62 10.00 -1.07
C ALA A 102 -2.15 8.61 -0.63
N GLY A 103 -1.19 8.55 0.28
CA GLY A 103 -0.67 7.27 0.79
C GLY A 103 0.37 7.47 1.89
N SER A 104 0.61 6.45 2.69
CA SER A 104 1.58 6.54 3.79
C SER A 104 3.04 6.63 3.31
N SER A 105 3.41 5.94 2.22
CA SER A 105 4.75 6.01 1.64
C SER A 105 5.00 7.34 0.93
N THR A 106 3.99 7.86 0.25
CA THR A 106 4.05 9.16 -0.44
C THR A 106 4.00 10.34 0.54
N LEU A 107 3.31 10.19 1.67
CA LEU A 107 3.38 11.17 2.76
C LEU A 107 4.79 11.21 3.37
N GLU A 108 5.42 10.05 3.54
CA GLU A 108 6.81 9.98 4.01
C GLU A 108 7.78 10.61 3.02
N LEU A 109 7.58 10.42 1.70
CA LEU A 109 8.37 11.04 0.63
C LEU A 109 8.47 12.56 0.80
N ILE A 110 7.37 13.25 1.13
CA ILE A 110 7.33 14.71 1.23
C ILE A 110 8.38 15.22 2.22
N LYS A 111 8.65 14.50 3.31
CA LYS A 111 9.62 14.90 4.34
C LYS A 111 11.04 15.02 3.80
N TYR A 112 11.40 14.25 2.77
CA TYR A 112 12.75 14.17 2.21
C TYR A 112 12.94 15.00 0.93
N ILE A 113 11.91 15.63 0.38
CA ILE A 113 12.02 16.51 -0.79
C ILE A 113 12.97 17.67 -0.47
N GLN A 114 14.00 17.86 -1.29
CA GLN A 114 14.96 18.96 -1.20
C GLN A 114 14.93 19.87 -2.42
N ALA A 115 14.29 19.42 -3.50
CA ALA A 115 14.14 20.14 -4.75
C ALA A 115 13.39 21.47 -4.54
N LYS A 116 13.80 22.49 -5.28
CA LYS A 116 13.29 23.86 -5.19
C LYS A 116 12.38 24.18 -6.37
N ASP A 117 11.53 25.17 -6.16
CA ASP A 117 10.66 25.73 -7.20
C ASP A 117 9.74 24.69 -7.87
N ILE A 118 9.40 23.64 -7.13
CA ILE A 118 8.47 22.58 -7.58
C ILE A 118 7.01 22.97 -7.30
N ILE A 119 6.12 22.43 -8.13
CA ILE A 119 4.67 22.48 -7.91
C ILE A 119 4.17 21.07 -7.68
N VAL A 120 3.41 20.86 -6.61
CA VAL A 120 2.83 19.55 -6.29
C VAL A 120 1.32 19.62 -6.37
N VAL A 121 0.74 18.74 -7.18
CA VAL A 121 -0.69 18.41 -7.16
C VAL A 121 -0.87 17.14 -6.35
N THR A 122 -1.83 17.12 -5.44
CA THR A 122 -2.11 15.94 -4.59
C THR A 122 -3.60 15.74 -4.38
N ASN A 123 -4.01 14.50 -4.19
CA ASN A 123 -5.34 14.13 -3.72
C ASN A 123 -5.35 13.78 -2.20
N GLY A 124 -4.22 13.92 -1.50
CA GLY A 124 -4.09 13.58 -0.08
C GLY A 124 -4.32 14.77 0.84
N LEU A 125 -5.36 14.73 1.66
CA LEU A 125 -5.66 15.80 2.62
C LEU A 125 -4.50 16.05 3.61
N THR A 126 -3.90 14.98 4.14
CA THR A 126 -2.75 15.04 5.05
C THR A 126 -1.46 15.53 4.39
N HIS A 127 -1.35 15.35 3.06
CA HIS A 127 -0.19 15.78 2.28
C HIS A 127 -0.09 17.29 2.20
N VAL A 128 -1.24 17.98 2.08
CA VAL A 128 -1.30 19.45 1.94
C VAL A 128 -0.58 20.15 3.08
N GLU A 129 -0.90 19.78 4.33
CA GLU A 129 -0.26 20.42 5.48
C GLU A 129 1.26 20.22 5.48
N THR A 130 1.71 19.01 5.14
CA THR A 130 3.14 18.65 5.12
C THR A 130 3.89 19.40 4.01
N LEU A 131 3.30 19.53 2.83
CA LEU A 131 3.84 20.26 1.70
C LEU A 131 3.95 21.78 2.00
N LEU A 132 2.89 22.36 2.57
CA LEU A 132 2.85 23.78 2.94
C LEU A 132 3.89 24.14 4.01
N LYS A 133 4.11 23.26 5.02
CA LYS A 133 5.17 23.43 6.02
C LYS A 133 6.58 23.46 5.42
N LYS A 134 6.76 22.84 4.25
CA LYS A 134 8.03 22.89 3.49
C LYS A 134 8.12 24.07 2.50
N GLY A 135 7.09 24.92 2.44
CA GLY A 135 7.04 26.04 1.49
C GLY A 135 6.82 25.60 0.03
N ILE A 136 6.34 24.38 -0.21
CA ILE A 136 6.11 23.85 -1.55
C ILE A 136 4.77 24.35 -2.07
N LYS A 137 4.74 24.91 -3.28
CA LYS A 137 3.50 25.33 -3.96
C LYS A 137 2.61 24.10 -4.20
N THR A 138 1.43 24.11 -3.58
CA THR A 138 0.56 22.94 -3.51
C THR A 138 -0.81 23.22 -4.10
N ILE A 139 -1.30 22.29 -4.90
CA ILE A 139 -2.66 22.27 -5.45
C ILE A 139 -3.32 20.98 -4.95
N MET A 140 -4.43 21.13 -4.25
CA MET A 140 -5.21 19.97 -3.80
C MET A 140 -6.33 19.70 -4.80
N LEU A 141 -6.50 18.42 -5.20
CA LEU A 141 -7.68 17.99 -5.94
C LEU A 141 -8.92 18.12 -5.04
N GLY A 142 -9.96 18.76 -5.58
CA GLY A 142 -11.27 18.75 -4.94
C GLY A 142 -11.97 17.40 -5.07
N GLY A 143 -13.13 17.26 -4.47
CA GLY A 143 -13.96 16.06 -4.61
C GLY A 143 -14.43 15.48 -3.28
N GLN A 144 -14.94 14.25 -3.31
CA GLN A 144 -15.33 13.52 -2.13
C GLN A 144 -14.10 13.06 -1.34
N VAL A 145 -14.09 13.30 -0.03
CA VAL A 145 -13.02 12.79 0.84
C VAL A 145 -13.39 11.39 1.33
N LYS A 146 -12.49 10.43 1.10
CA LYS A 146 -12.62 9.06 1.59
C LYS A 146 -12.13 8.99 3.04
N GLU A 147 -12.96 8.50 3.94
CA GLU A 147 -12.71 8.52 5.38
C GLU A 147 -11.43 7.74 5.78
N ASN A 148 -11.25 6.54 5.24
CA ASN A 148 -10.15 5.64 5.64
C ASN A 148 -8.77 6.13 5.18
N THR A 149 -8.67 6.75 4.02
CA THR A 149 -7.39 7.13 3.39
C THR A 149 -7.15 8.63 3.38
N LEU A 150 -8.18 9.43 3.70
CA LEU A 150 -8.17 10.90 3.59
C LEU A 150 -7.77 11.37 2.19
N ALA A 151 -8.12 10.58 1.18
CA ALA A 151 -7.92 10.89 -0.22
C ALA A 151 -9.15 11.55 -0.82
N THR A 152 -8.97 12.53 -1.68
CA THR A 152 -10.06 13.03 -2.54
C THR A 152 -10.20 12.16 -3.77
N ILE A 153 -11.45 11.82 -4.08
CA ILE A 153 -11.85 10.93 -5.17
C ILE A 153 -13.10 11.48 -5.90
N GLY A 154 -13.53 10.78 -6.93
CA GLY A 154 -14.78 11.07 -7.64
C GLY A 154 -14.58 11.98 -8.87
N SER A 155 -15.71 12.31 -9.52
CA SER A 155 -15.73 13.04 -10.80
C SER A 155 -15.07 14.42 -10.72
N SER A 156 -15.28 15.15 -9.64
CA SER A 156 -14.65 16.47 -9.44
C SER A 156 -13.13 16.37 -9.33
N ALA A 157 -12.61 15.37 -8.61
CA ALA A 157 -11.17 15.14 -8.52
C ALA A 157 -10.58 14.82 -9.91
N MET A 158 -11.27 13.97 -10.66
CA MET A 158 -10.86 13.58 -12.02
C MET A 158 -10.91 14.74 -13.01
N GLU A 159 -11.92 15.62 -12.93
CA GLU A 159 -12.02 16.80 -13.79
C GLU A 159 -10.85 17.76 -13.55
N ILE A 160 -10.51 18.00 -12.28
CA ILE A 160 -9.40 18.88 -11.92
C ILE A 160 -8.06 18.25 -12.33
N LEU A 161 -7.85 16.95 -12.05
CA LEU A 161 -6.61 16.24 -12.37
C LEU A 161 -6.27 16.31 -13.86
N ARG A 162 -7.25 16.17 -14.74
CA ARG A 162 -7.08 16.20 -16.21
C ARG A 162 -6.67 17.58 -16.76
N ARG A 163 -6.64 18.62 -15.94
CA ARG A 163 -6.18 19.96 -16.35
C ARG A 163 -4.67 20.14 -16.27
N TYR A 164 -3.95 19.13 -15.74
CA TYR A 164 -2.51 19.20 -15.49
C TYR A 164 -1.74 18.15 -16.28
N CYS A 165 -0.47 18.46 -16.52
CA CYS A 165 0.55 17.52 -16.97
C CYS A 165 1.67 17.51 -15.95
N PHE A 166 2.30 16.37 -15.75
CA PHE A 166 3.32 16.19 -14.72
C PHE A 166 4.64 15.74 -15.32
N ASP A 167 5.74 16.23 -14.77
CA ASP A 167 7.04 15.61 -15.03
C ASP A 167 7.12 14.24 -14.39
N LYS A 168 6.64 14.12 -13.14
CA LYS A 168 6.65 12.87 -12.41
C LYS A 168 5.39 12.67 -11.56
N ALA A 169 4.94 11.41 -11.47
CA ALA A 169 3.89 10.99 -10.55
C ALA A 169 4.45 9.98 -9.53
N PHE A 170 4.20 10.23 -8.25
CA PHE A 170 4.55 9.34 -7.14
C PHE A 170 3.29 8.72 -6.58
N ILE A 171 3.15 7.42 -6.73
CA ILE A 171 1.90 6.68 -6.47
C ILE A 171 2.12 5.65 -5.36
N GLY A 172 1.28 5.69 -4.34
CA GLY A 172 1.18 4.60 -3.36
C GLY A 172 0.32 3.45 -3.90
N MET A 173 0.65 2.19 -3.56
CA MET A 173 -0.11 1.04 -4.01
C MET A 173 -0.36 0.04 -2.89
N ASN A 174 -1.50 -0.66 -2.94
CA ASN A 174 -1.88 -1.64 -1.94
C ASN A 174 -1.33 -3.04 -2.26
N GLY A 175 -1.28 -3.42 -3.53
CA GLY A 175 -0.78 -4.73 -3.97
C GLY A 175 -0.08 -4.69 -5.31
N LEU A 176 0.91 -5.58 -5.46
CA LEU A 176 1.56 -5.93 -6.71
C LEU A 176 1.59 -7.44 -6.85
N ASP A 177 0.97 -7.94 -7.89
CA ASP A 177 0.94 -9.35 -8.26
C ASP A 177 1.66 -9.59 -9.57
N ILE A 178 2.31 -10.74 -9.71
CA ILE A 178 3.13 -11.03 -10.90
C ILE A 178 2.30 -11.08 -12.18
N GLU A 179 1.06 -11.57 -12.11
CA GLU A 179 0.18 -11.71 -13.29
C GLU A 179 -0.76 -10.52 -13.45
N LEU A 180 -1.37 -10.08 -12.34
CA LEU A 180 -2.41 -9.06 -12.34
C LEU A 180 -1.86 -7.63 -12.29
N GLY A 181 -0.58 -7.46 -11.92
CA GLY A 181 0.05 -6.16 -11.79
C GLY A 181 -0.39 -5.40 -10.54
N LEU A 182 -0.48 -4.08 -10.65
CA LEU A 182 -0.84 -3.20 -9.54
C LEU A 182 -2.33 -3.30 -9.20
N THR A 183 -2.64 -3.34 -7.91
CA THR A 183 -4.03 -3.44 -7.42
C THR A 183 -4.28 -2.59 -6.17
N THR A 184 -5.52 -2.13 -6.02
CA THR A 184 -5.99 -1.35 -4.86
C THR A 184 -7.44 -1.74 -4.52
N PRO A 185 -7.91 -1.58 -3.27
CA PRO A 185 -9.27 -1.96 -2.88
C PRO A 185 -10.38 -1.16 -3.55
N ASP A 186 -10.13 0.09 -3.92
CA ASP A 186 -11.12 1.07 -4.32
C ASP A 186 -10.95 1.48 -5.80
N GLU A 187 -12.02 1.36 -6.59
CA GLU A 187 -12.00 1.68 -8.02
C GLU A 187 -11.83 3.19 -8.30
N GLN A 188 -12.34 4.06 -7.41
CA GLN A 188 -12.19 5.50 -7.58
C GLN A 188 -10.75 5.95 -7.32
N GLU A 189 -10.08 5.34 -6.31
CA GLU A 189 -8.66 5.54 -6.10
C GLU A 189 -7.84 4.98 -7.27
N ALA A 190 -8.19 3.79 -7.77
CA ALA A 190 -7.54 3.21 -8.94
C ALA A 190 -7.59 4.15 -10.15
N LEU A 191 -8.75 4.78 -10.38
CA LEU A 191 -8.94 5.71 -11.49
C LEU A 191 -8.07 6.97 -11.35
N VAL A 192 -7.98 7.55 -10.13
CA VAL A 192 -7.09 8.70 -9.86
C VAL A 192 -5.63 8.32 -10.11
N LYS A 193 -5.17 7.18 -9.57
CA LYS A 193 -3.80 6.68 -9.72
C LYS A 193 -3.45 6.46 -11.21
N GLN A 194 -4.29 5.72 -11.92
CA GLN A 194 -4.11 5.46 -13.35
C GLN A 194 -4.05 6.76 -14.17
N THR A 195 -4.95 7.69 -13.91
CA THR A 195 -5.00 8.96 -14.65
C THR A 195 -3.76 9.80 -14.34
N ALA A 196 -3.35 9.92 -13.08
CA ALA A 196 -2.14 10.66 -12.72
C ALA A 196 -0.89 10.08 -13.39
N MET A 197 -0.77 8.74 -13.42
CA MET A 197 0.32 8.06 -14.13
C MET A 197 0.30 8.36 -15.62
N SER A 198 -0.87 8.36 -16.27
CA SER A 198 -1.00 8.64 -17.70
C SER A 198 -0.73 10.10 -18.09
N LEU A 199 -0.83 11.03 -17.14
CA LEU A 199 -0.55 12.46 -17.31
C LEU A 199 0.89 12.84 -16.95
N ALA A 200 1.71 11.89 -16.54
CA ALA A 200 3.10 12.09 -16.16
C ALA A 200 4.08 11.53 -17.19
N ASN A 201 5.21 12.21 -17.38
CA ASN A 201 6.29 11.71 -18.23
C ASN A 201 6.92 10.45 -17.64
N GLN A 202 7.06 10.40 -16.30
CA GLN A 202 7.56 9.25 -15.55
C GLN A 202 6.67 8.98 -14.33
N SER A 203 6.45 7.71 -14.02
CA SER A 203 5.67 7.31 -12.86
C SER A 203 6.49 6.44 -11.91
N PHE A 204 6.41 6.72 -10.63
CA PHE A 204 7.08 5.97 -9.57
C PHE A 204 6.04 5.38 -8.62
N VAL A 205 6.05 4.07 -8.48
CA VAL A 205 5.17 3.36 -7.55
C VAL A 205 5.96 2.98 -6.30
N LEU A 206 5.52 3.47 -5.14
CA LEU A 206 6.19 3.29 -3.85
C LEU A 206 5.52 2.18 -3.07
N ILE A 207 6.20 1.04 -2.92
CA ILE A 207 5.70 -0.13 -2.20
C ILE A 207 6.75 -0.74 -1.28
N ASP A 208 6.35 -1.11 -0.09
CA ASP A 208 7.14 -1.93 0.83
C ASP A 208 6.95 -3.44 0.54
N HIS A 209 7.78 -4.29 1.16
CA HIS A 209 7.77 -5.75 0.93
C HIS A 209 6.40 -6.41 1.17
N SER A 210 5.55 -5.84 2.02
CA SER A 210 4.24 -6.43 2.35
C SER A 210 3.20 -6.29 1.24
N LYS A 211 3.52 -5.55 0.17
CA LYS A 211 2.60 -5.30 -0.95
C LYS A 211 2.76 -6.30 -2.10
N PHE A 212 3.84 -7.06 -2.10
CA PHE A 212 4.06 -8.12 -3.09
C PHE A 212 3.15 -9.32 -2.82
N ASN A 213 2.74 -10.01 -3.88
CA ASN A 213 1.81 -11.14 -3.86
C ASN A 213 0.44 -10.79 -3.25
N LYS A 214 0.07 -9.49 -3.24
CA LYS A 214 -1.24 -9.03 -2.77
C LYS A 214 -2.11 -8.60 -3.95
N VAL A 215 -3.37 -9.04 -3.92
CA VAL A 215 -4.37 -8.75 -4.96
C VAL A 215 -5.60 -8.13 -4.32
N TYR A 216 -5.94 -6.93 -4.81
CA TYR A 216 -7.15 -6.21 -4.41
C TYR A 216 -8.16 -6.11 -5.56
N PHE A 217 -9.31 -5.51 -5.29
CA PHE A 217 -10.46 -5.49 -6.19
C PHE A 217 -10.20 -4.78 -7.51
N ALA A 218 -9.63 -3.58 -7.47
CA ALA A 218 -9.41 -2.73 -8.65
C ALA A 218 -7.97 -2.81 -9.15
N ARG A 219 -7.80 -2.97 -10.48
CA ARG A 219 -6.48 -2.98 -11.13
C ARG A 219 -6.08 -1.58 -11.57
N VAL A 220 -4.79 -1.30 -11.46
CA VAL A 220 -4.15 -0.12 -12.04
C VAL A 220 -3.14 -0.60 -13.09
N PRO A 221 -3.36 -0.29 -14.38
CA PRO A 221 -2.42 -0.69 -15.43
C PRO A 221 -1.02 -0.13 -15.18
N LEU A 222 0.01 -0.96 -15.31
CA LEU A 222 1.40 -0.53 -15.36
C LEU A 222 1.69 0.04 -16.74
N LEU A 223 2.24 1.25 -16.79
CA LEU A 223 2.71 1.87 -18.01
C LEU A 223 4.20 1.54 -18.21
N GLU A 224 4.69 1.58 -19.43
CA GLU A 224 6.12 1.36 -19.73
C GLU A 224 7.03 2.37 -19.02
N SER A 225 6.54 3.59 -18.78
CA SER A 225 7.23 4.64 -18.04
C SER A 225 7.22 4.46 -16.51
N THR A 226 6.69 3.34 -16.00
CA THR A 226 6.54 3.10 -14.57
C THR A 226 7.77 2.41 -13.98
N THR A 227 8.33 3.00 -12.95
CA THR A 227 9.39 2.42 -12.12
C THR A 227 8.85 2.13 -10.71
N ILE A 228 9.12 0.95 -10.20
CA ILE A 228 8.73 0.57 -8.83
C ILE A 228 9.89 0.87 -7.88
N ILE A 229 9.62 1.67 -6.85
CA ILE A 229 10.58 1.95 -5.79
C ILE A 229 10.24 1.10 -4.57
N THR A 230 11.19 0.28 -4.15
CA THR A 230 11.04 -0.59 -2.99
C THR A 230 12.33 -0.68 -2.17
N SER A 231 12.31 -1.40 -1.06
CA SER A 231 13.47 -1.59 -0.21
C SER A 231 14.40 -2.69 -0.72
N GLU A 232 15.65 -2.63 -0.32
CA GLU A 232 16.61 -3.72 -0.53
C GLU A 232 16.13 -5.03 0.13
N LYS A 233 15.50 -4.94 1.31
CA LYS A 233 14.90 -6.09 1.99
C LYS A 233 13.89 -6.82 1.10
N ALA A 234 13.11 -6.08 0.31
CA ALA A 234 12.19 -6.67 -0.66
C ALA A 234 12.96 -7.31 -1.82
N LEU A 235 13.90 -6.59 -2.43
CA LEU A 235 14.64 -7.07 -3.62
C LEU A 235 15.51 -8.29 -3.35
N ASN A 236 15.98 -8.48 -2.12
CA ASN A 236 16.80 -9.63 -1.73
C ASN A 236 15.97 -10.90 -1.45
N GLN A 237 14.64 -10.84 -1.51
CA GLN A 237 13.80 -12.03 -1.37
C GLN A 237 13.82 -12.86 -2.65
N GLU A 238 14.15 -14.16 -2.52
CA GLU A 238 14.16 -15.12 -3.64
C GLU A 238 12.81 -15.15 -4.39
N SER A 239 11.72 -15.05 -3.64
CA SER A 239 10.35 -15.01 -4.19
C SER A 239 10.04 -13.80 -5.08
N LEU A 240 10.89 -12.76 -5.07
CA LEU A 240 10.68 -11.55 -5.88
C LEU A 240 11.59 -11.46 -7.11
N LYS A 241 12.39 -12.47 -7.40
CA LYS A 241 13.25 -12.50 -8.61
C LYS A 241 12.45 -12.43 -9.91
N GLU A 242 11.30 -13.11 -9.97
CA GLU A 242 10.41 -13.05 -11.14
C GLU A 242 9.87 -11.64 -11.39
N TYR A 243 9.57 -10.89 -10.31
CA TYR A 243 9.15 -9.51 -10.43
C TYR A 243 10.23 -8.63 -11.03
N GLN A 244 11.50 -8.83 -10.63
CA GLN A 244 12.63 -8.05 -11.15
C GLN A 244 12.91 -8.32 -12.64
N GLN A 245 12.51 -9.47 -13.16
CA GLN A 245 12.58 -9.77 -14.59
C GLN A 245 11.46 -9.10 -15.39
N LYS A 246 10.30 -8.88 -14.76
CA LYS A 246 9.10 -8.39 -15.41
C LYS A 246 8.91 -6.88 -15.29
N TYR A 247 9.35 -6.28 -14.20
CA TYR A 247 9.12 -4.88 -13.88
C TYR A 247 10.43 -4.14 -13.63
N HIS A 248 10.41 -2.83 -13.90
CA HIS A 248 11.57 -1.98 -13.62
C HIS A 248 11.57 -1.54 -12.15
N PHE A 249 12.67 -1.82 -11.45
CA PHE A 249 12.82 -1.50 -10.03
C PHE A 249 13.98 -0.54 -9.78
N ILE A 250 13.77 0.37 -8.83
CA ILE A 250 14.82 1.07 -8.12
C ILE A 250 14.73 0.69 -6.65
N GLY A 251 15.80 0.21 -6.09
CA GLY A 251 15.93 -0.13 -4.68
C GLY A 251 17.40 -0.18 -4.30
N GLY A 252 17.69 -0.08 -3.03
CA GLY A 252 19.06 -0.18 -2.56
C GLY A 252 19.25 0.38 -1.18
N THR A 253 20.46 0.15 -0.64
CA THR A 253 21.02 0.87 0.51
C THR A 253 21.32 2.31 0.09
N LEU A 254 21.04 3.23 0.99
CA LEU A 254 21.51 4.61 0.91
C LEU A 254 23.01 4.66 1.23
#